data_c6a008bea5bb3574cea561ed067d4484
#
_entry.id   c6a008bea5bb3574cea561ed067d4484
#
_cell.length_a   1.000
_cell.length_b   1.000
_cell.length_c   1.000
_cell.angle_alpha   90.00
_cell.angle_beta   90.00
_cell.angle_gamma   90.00
#
_symmetry.space_group_name_H-M   'P 1'
#
loop_
_entity.id
_entity.type
_entity.pdbx_description
1 polymer ?
#
loop_
_entity_poly.entity_id
_entity_poly.type
_entity_poly.pdbx_seq_one_letter_code
_entity_poly.pdbx_strand_id
1 'polypeptide(L)'
;MIKIFFFRLYFFIIILFSYSFAMAYEEPSFKIVHQTDKYEIRHYQERLAVQSTYNNQNSSFRNLFNYISGANKDSQKIKMTTPVTQYDNNSEIVMQFYLPSKYTAKTAPIPSDPRVTLINIEEGYYAVIRYSGNARDKNFDKHSQILRTSLIEDKVQIIGPSIKAIYNGPFTLPIMRRNEAMFKVEWKKL
;
A
#
# COMPACT_ATOMS: atom_id res chain seq x y z
N MET A 1 -46.27 14.50 23.35
CA MET A 1 -45.31 13.49 23.86
C MET A 1 -44.67 12.64 22.75
N ILE A 2 -45.40 12.17 21.74
CA ILE A 2 -44.90 11.32 20.65
C ILE A 2 -43.80 11.98 19.79
N LYS A 3 -43.90 13.27 19.45
CA LYS A 3 -42.93 13.99 18.63
C LYS A 3 -41.53 14.12 19.31
N ILE A 4 -41.49 14.25 20.64
CA ILE A 4 -40.25 14.37 21.40
C ILE A 4 -39.52 13.02 21.48
N PHE A 5 -40.29 11.92 21.50
CA PHE A 5 -39.73 10.57 21.52
C PHE A 5 -39.03 10.21 20.20
N PHE A 6 -39.65 10.57 19.05
CA PHE A 6 -39.02 10.36 17.73
C PHE A 6 -37.77 11.21 17.52
N PHE A 7 -37.76 12.45 18.03
CA PHE A 7 -36.59 13.32 17.91
C PHE A 7 -35.40 12.79 18.74
N ARG A 8 -35.65 12.26 19.95
CA ARG A 8 -34.63 11.61 20.78
C ARG A 8 -34.11 10.31 20.18
N LEU A 9 -34.97 9.50 19.56
CA LEU A 9 -34.59 8.26 18.89
C LEU A 9 -33.73 8.55 17.66
N TYR A 10 -34.07 9.58 16.89
CA TYR A 10 -33.28 10.00 15.69
C TYR A 10 -31.90 10.52 16.07
N PHE A 11 -31.81 11.27 17.16
CA PHE A 11 -30.54 11.78 17.67
C PHE A 11 -29.64 10.63 18.22
N PHE A 12 -30.24 9.62 18.81
CA PHE A 12 -29.52 8.44 19.30
C PHE A 12 -28.98 7.57 18.14
N ILE A 13 -29.72 7.45 17.06
CA ILE A 13 -29.28 6.74 15.84
C ILE A 13 -28.12 7.48 15.15
N ILE A 14 -28.15 8.81 15.12
CA ILE A 14 -27.04 9.62 14.56
C ILE A 14 -25.76 9.47 15.39
N ILE A 15 -25.87 9.41 16.71
CA ILE A 15 -24.71 9.21 17.60
C ILE A 15 -24.12 7.79 17.43
N LEU A 16 -24.94 6.76 17.25
CA LEU A 16 -24.45 5.39 17.00
C LEU A 16 -23.71 5.25 15.65
N PHE A 17 -24.04 6.06 14.66
CA PHE A 17 -23.35 6.08 13.38
C PHE A 17 -21.99 6.81 13.42
N SER A 18 -21.75 7.63 14.44
CA SER A 18 -20.50 8.41 14.59
C SER A 18 -19.32 7.61 15.14
N TYR A 19 -19.54 6.39 15.63
CA TYR A 19 -18.48 5.51 16.15
C TYR A 19 -18.00 4.43 15.17
N SER A 20 -18.09 4.69 13.86
CA SER A 20 -17.29 3.91 12.93
C SER A 20 -15.82 4.29 13.14
N PHE A 21 -15.17 3.66 14.12
CA PHE A 21 -13.72 3.60 14.13
C PHE A 21 -13.29 2.89 12.85
N ALA A 22 -13.03 3.67 11.81
CA ALA A 22 -12.27 3.19 10.69
C ALA A 22 -10.94 2.73 11.30
N MET A 23 -10.74 1.42 11.42
CA MET A 23 -9.44 0.85 11.76
C MET A 23 -8.50 1.26 10.62
N ALA A 24 -7.88 2.41 10.78
CA ALA A 24 -6.88 2.86 9.82
C ALA A 24 -5.69 1.89 9.92
N TYR A 25 -5.41 1.21 8.82
CA TYR A 25 -4.18 0.46 8.70
C TYR A 25 -2.99 1.41 8.75
N GLU A 26 -1.91 1.00 9.39
CA GLU A 26 -0.67 1.75 9.37
C GLU A 26 -0.13 1.85 7.92
N GLU A 27 0.31 3.04 7.54
CA GLU A 27 0.93 3.31 6.24
C GLU A 27 2.38 3.78 6.45
N PRO A 28 3.32 3.43 5.56
CA PRO A 28 4.65 4.01 5.57
C PRO A 28 4.59 5.53 5.47
N SER A 29 5.23 6.22 6.40
CA SER A 29 5.30 7.68 6.37
C SER A 29 6.15 8.17 5.21
N PHE A 30 5.79 9.31 4.64
CA PHE A 30 6.54 9.97 3.57
C PHE A 30 6.46 11.48 3.68
N LYS A 31 7.38 12.15 3.00
CA LYS A 31 7.36 13.61 2.81
C LYS A 31 7.15 13.91 1.33
N ILE A 32 6.15 14.72 1.01
CA ILE A 32 5.99 15.24 -0.35
C ILE A 32 7.10 16.29 -0.56
N VAL A 33 7.93 16.08 -1.57
CA VAL A 33 9.05 16.99 -1.92
C VAL A 33 8.78 17.77 -3.19
N HIS A 34 7.85 17.30 -4.02
CA HIS A 34 7.37 17.98 -5.22
C HIS A 34 5.95 17.51 -5.53
N GLN A 35 5.14 18.42 -6.10
CA GLN A 35 3.77 18.12 -6.48
C GLN A 35 3.40 18.87 -7.74
N THR A 36 2.75 18.18 -8.67
CA THR A 36 2.13 18.72 -9.88
C THR A 36 0.62 18.48 -9.82
N ASP A 37 -0.09 18.85 -10.85
CA ASP A 37 -1.52 18.51 -11.04
C ASP A 37 -1.75 17.02 -11.36
N LYS A 38 -0.71 16.32 -11.84
CA LYS A 38 -0.78 14.92 -12.28
C LYS A 38 -0.19 13.93 -11.27
N TYR A 39 0.89 14.27 -10.58
CA TYR A 39 1.62 13.36 -9.69
C TYR A 39 2.33 14.09 -8.56
N GLU A 40 2.77 13.32 -7.57
CA GLU A 40 3.61 13.75 -6.45
C GLU A 40 4.96 13.04 -6.50
N ILE A 41 6.04 13.70 -6.02
CA ILE A 41 7.28 13.02 -5.65
C ILE A 41 7.34 12.96 -4.13
N ARG A 42 7.40 11.75 -3.62
CA ARG A 42 7.45 11.44 -2.19
C ARG A 42 8.82 10.90 -1.81
N HIS A 43 9.37 11.40 -0.73
CA HIS A 43 10.54 10.82 -0.08
C HIS A 43 10.09 9.89 1.03
N TYR A 44 10.46 8.63 0.91
CA TYR A 44 10.23 7.60 1.93
C TYR A 44 11.55 7.30 2.64
N GLN A 45 11.49 7.16 3.96
CA GLN A 45 12.58 6.60 4.76
C GLN A 45 12.70 5.10 4.51
N GLU A 46 13.78 4.51 4.97
CA GLU A 46 13.96 3.05 4.99
C GLU A 46 12.75 2.35 5.63
N ARG A 47 12.30 1.25 5.02
CA ARG A 47 11.09 0.52 5.43
C ARG A 47 11.35 -0.98 5.40
N LEU A 48 10.87 -1.66 6.44
CA LEU A 48 10.92 -3.12 6.48
C LEU A 48 9.68 -3.71 5.82
N ALA A 49 9.86 -4.75 5.03
CA ALA A 49 8.78 -5.48 4.41
C ALA A 49 9.06 -6.98 4.37
N VAL A 50 8.01 -7.76 4.17
CA VAL A 50 8.12 -9.15 3.72
C VAL A 50 7.68 -9.24 2.28
N GLN A 51 8.37 -10.05 1.50
CA GLN A 51 8.05 -10.29 0.11
C GLN A 51 7.90 -11.76 -0.22
N SER A 52 7.11 -12.04 -1.24
CA SER A 52 7.00 -13.34 -1.87
C SER A 52 6.90 -13.15 -3.38
N THR A 53 7.65 -13.96 -4.12
CA THR A 53 7.66 -13.98 -5.58
C THR A 53 6.72 -15.05 -6.08
N TYR A 54 6.04 -14.83 -7.20
CA TYR A 54 5.03 -15.74 -7.72
C TYR A 54 4.79 -15.66 -9.22
N ASN A 55 4.34 -16.78 -9.77
CA ASN A 55 3.72 -16.83 -11.08
C ASN A 55 2.18 -16.76 -11.01
N ASN A 56 1.59 -16.84 -9.81
CA ASN A 56 0.15 -16.77 -9.56
C ASN A 56 -0.15 -15.94 -8.30
N GLN A 57 -0.87 -14.81 -8.46
CA GLN A 57 -1.16 -13.79 -7.41
C GLN A 57 -1.72 -14.36 -6.11
N ASN A 58 -2.61 -15.36 -6.19
CA ASN A 58 -3.29 -15.88 -5.00
C ASN A 58 -2.34 -16.60 -4.04
N SER A 59 -1.26 -17.19 -4.53
CA SER A 59 -0.31 -17.91 -3.68
C SER A 59 0.55 -16.98 -2.83
N SER A 60 1.05 -15.88 -3.40
CA SER A 60 1.91 -14.94 -2.66
C SER A 60 1.16 -14.15 -1.60
N PHE A 61 -0.05 -13.67 -1.92
CA PHE A 61 -0.87 -13.04 -0.89
C PHE A 61 -1.09 -13.98 0.30
N ARG A 62 -1.42 -15.26 0.05
CA ARG A 62 -1.62 -16.26 1.09
C ARG A 62 -0.34 -16.49 1.91
N ASN A 63 0.81 -16.61 1.27
CA ASN A 63 2.07 -16.80 1.96
C ASN A 63 2.39 -15.64 2.91
N LEU A 64 2.26 -14.40 2.42
CA LEU A 64 2.48 -13.20 3.21
C LEU A 64 1.42 -13.04 4.31
N PHE A 65 0.16 -13.36 4.00
CA PHE A 65 -0.91 -13.31 4.99
C PHE A 65 -0.72 -14.35 6.11
N ASN A 66 -0.29 -15.56 5.78
CA ASN A 66 0.05 -16.58 6.77
C ASN A 66 1.18 -16.09 7.68
N TYR A 67 2.23 -15.48 7.13
CA TYR A 67 3.32 -14.92 7.92
C TYR A 67 2.82 -13.90 8.96
N ILE A 68 2.03 -12.90 8.54
CA ILE A 68 1.50 -11.92 9.50
C ILE A 68 0.45 -12.49 10.45
N SER A 69 -0.17 -13.62 10.10
CA SER A 69 -1.13 -14.34 10.95
C SER A 69 -0.48 -15.24 12.00
N GLY A 70 0.86 -15.34 12.00
CA GLY A 70 1.63 -16.10 12.99
C GLY A 70 2.44 -17.26 12.43
N ALA A 71 2.47 -17.50 11.11
CA ALA A 71 3.34 -18.49 10.50
C ALA A 71 4.79 -17.99 10.42
N ASN A 72 5.35 -17.64 11.57
CA ASN A 72 6.72 -17.20 11.79
C ASN A 72 7.29 -17.95 13.03
N LYS A 73 8.60 -17.89 13.23
CA LYS A 73 9.27 -18.67 14.29
C LYS A 73 8.78 -18.34 15.71
N ASP A 74 8.26 -17.13 15.90
CA ASP A 74 7.79 -16.67 17.21
C ASP A 74 6.28 -16.87 17.40
N SER A 75 5.56 -17.45 16.40
CA SER A 75 4.10 -17.59 16.36
C SER A 75 3.38 -16.25 16.63
N GLN A 76 4.02 -15.14 16.29
CA GLN A 76 3.56 -13.79 16.59
C GLN A 76 2.64 -13.26 15.49
N LYS A 77 1.46 -12.76 15.87
CA LYS A 77 0.58 -12.03 14.96
C LYS A 77 1.10 -10.60 14.75
N ILE A 78 1.19 -10.20 13.49
CA ILE A 78 1.62 -8.88 13.04
C ILE A 78 0.41 -8.18 12.47
N LYS A 79 0.20 -6.90 12.83
CA LYS A 79 -0.92 -6.12 12.27
C LYS A 79 -0.71 -5.90 10.77
N MET A 80 -1.78 -6.05 9.99
CA MET A 80 -1.76 -5.68 8.57
C MET A 80 -1.50 -4.19 8.41
N THR A 81 -0.72 -3.84 7.40
CA THR A 81 -0.45 -2.46 6.97
C THR A 81 -0.94 -2.24 5.55
N THR A 82 -0.99 -1.02 5.10
CA THR A 82 -1.23 -0.65 3.70
C THR A 82 -0.14 0.28 3.19
N PRO A 83 0.12 0.29 1.89
CA PRO A 83 -0.45 -0.54 0.83
C PRO A 83 0.16 -1.94 0.74
N VAL A 84 -0.54 -2.85 0.07
CA VAL A 84 0.08 -4.03 -0.55
C VAL A 84 0.69 -3.56 -1.86
N THR A 85 1.99 -3.81 -2.06
CA THR A 85 2.67 -3.45 -3.30
C THR A 85 2.98 -4.67 -4.16
N GLN A 86 2.97 -4.45 -5.47
CA GLN A 86 3.32 -5.46 -6.48
C GLN A 86 4.13 -4.80 -7.59
N TYR A 87 5.15 -5.49 -8.09
CA TYR A 87 5.89 -5.06 -9.27
C TYR A 87 6.43 -6.27 -10.05
N ASP A 88 6.67 -6.07 -11.33
CA ASP A 88 7.29 -7.07 -12.19
C ASP A 88 8.81 -7.03 -12.06
N ASN A 89 9.41 -8.18 -11.86
CA ASN A 89 10.85 -8.38 -11.83
C ASN A 89 11.24 -9.52 -12.77
N ASN A 90 11.47 -9.19 -14.04
CA ASN A 90 11.94 -10.14 -15.06
C ASN A 90 11.09 -11.41 -15.20
N SER A 91 9.80 -11.25 -15.39
CA SER A 91 8.79 -12.33 -15.57
C SER A 91 8.27 -12.95 -14.26
N GLU A 92 8.75 -12.52 -13.12
CA GLU A 92 8.19 -12.89 -11.83
C GLU A 92 7.54 -11.66 -11.17
N ILE A 93 6.37 -11.84 -10.60
CA ILE A 93 5.71 -10.75 -9.88
C ILE A 93 6.12 -10.84 -8.41
N VAL A 94 6.67 -9.77 -7.88
CA VAL A 94 7.00 -9.62 -6.47
C VAL A 94 5.83 -8.93 -5.77
N MET A 95 5.34 -9.54 -4.71
CA MET A 95 4.36 -8.93 -3.80
C MET A 95 5.01 -8.63 -2.46
N GLN A 96 4.67 -7.48 -1.87
CA GLN A 96 5.25 -7.02 -0.60
C GLN A 96 4.15 -6.56 0.37
N PHE A 97 4.34 -6.90 1.65
CA PHE A 97 3.63 -6.30 2.79
C PHE A 97 4.65 -5.54 3.63
N TYR A 98 4.43 -4.25 3.83
CA TYR A 98 5.22 -3.47 4.78
C TYR A 98 4.95 -3.98 6.19
N LEU A 99 5.96 -3.99 7.04
CA LEU A 99 5.77 -4.29 8.46
C LEU A 99 5.49 -2.99 9.23
N PRO A 100 4.72 -3.06 10.33
CA PRO A 100 4.55 -1.93 11.22
C PRO A 100 5.89 -1.30 11.64
N SER A 101 5.92 0.02 11.77
CA SER A 101 7.14 0.81 12.05
C SER A 101 7.88 0.40 13.34
N LYS A 102 7.20 -0.29 14.25
CA LYS A 102 7.80 -0.84 15.47
C LYS A 102 8.81 -1.97 15.23
N TYR A 103 8.81 -2.58 14.03
CA TYR A 103 9.73 -3.67 13.69
C TYR A 103 10.96 -3.14 12.97
N THR A 104 12.09 -3.72 13.31
CA THR A 104 13.37 -3.56 12.62
C THR A 104 13.81 -4.90 12.05
N ALA A 105 14.83 -4.96 11.22
CA ALA A 105 15.38 -6.20 10.70
C ALA A 105 15.83 -7.18 11.81
N LYS A 106 16.15 -6.66 13.01
CA LYS A 106 16.56 -7.46 14.16
C LYS A 106 15.39 -7.96 15.02
N THR A 107 14.26 -7.27 15.00
CA THR A 107 13.10 -7.54 15.88
C THR A 107 11.89 -8.11 15.17
N ALA A 108 11.90 -8.14 13.84
CA ALA A 108 10.85 -8.77 13.08
C ALA A 108 10.92 -10.29 13.20
N PRO A 109 9.76 -10.97 13.42
CA PRO A 109 9.72 -12.42 13.46
C PRO A 109 10.25 -13.05 12.17
N ILE A 110 11.07 -14.08 12.28
CA ILE A 110 11.64 -14.77 11.11
C ILE A 110 10.55 -15.59 10.43
N PRO A 111 10.33 -15.45 9.10
CA PRO A 111 9.39 -16.29 8.36
C PRO A 111 9.70 -17.78 8.52
N SER A 112 8.66 -18.60 8.70
CA SER A 112 8.81 -20.07 8.70
C SER A 112 8.72 -20.68 7.30
N ASP A 113 8.09 -19.98 6.37
CA ASP A 113 7.97 -20.37 4.96
C ASP A 113 9.15 -19.81 4.16
N PRO A 114 9.97 -20.66 3.48
CA PRO A 114 11.11 -20.20 2.70
C PRO A 114 10.74 -19.31 1.48
N ARG A 115 9.46 -19.33 1.08
CA ARG A 115 8.93 -18.46 0.01
C ARG A 115 8.66 -17.03 0.48
N VAL A 116 8.77 -16.75 1.77
CA VAL A 116 8.60 -15.42 2.36
C VAL A 116 9.96 -14.92 2.83
N THR A 117 10.38 -13.79 2.31
CA THR A 117 11.68 -13.19 2.64
C THR A 117 11.47 -11.84 3.33
N LEU A 118 12.15 -11.63 4.43
CA LEU A 118 12.24 -10.32 5.08
C LEU A 118 13.24 -9.45 4.30
N ILE A 119 12.82 -8.24 3.93
CA ILE A 119 13.64 -7.31 3.15
C ILE A 119 13.62 -5.92 3.76
N ASN A 120 14.73 -5.21 3.55
CA ASN A 120 14.83 -3.79 3.84
C ASN A 120 14.71 -3.00 2.54
N ILE A 121 13.71 -2.13 2.44
CA ILE A 121 13.53 -1.23 1.30
C ILE A 121 14.21 0.07 1.66
N GLU A 122 15.33 0.35 0.99
CA GLU A 122 16.12 1.56 1.19
C GLU A 122 15.29 2.83 1.03
N GLU A 123 15.71 3.87 1.72
CA GLU A 123 15.15 5.19 1.52
C GLU A 123 15.23 5.63 0.05
N GLY A 124 14.35 6.50 -0.37
CA GLY A 124 14.38 6.99 -1.74
C GLY A 124 13.16 7.79 -2.14
N TYR A 125 13.24 8.29 -3.37
CA TYR A 125 12.19 9.09 -3.96
C TYR A 125 11.32 8.26 -4.88
N TYR A 126 10.00 8.49 -4.78
CA TYR A 126 9.01 7.80 -5.59
C TYR A 126 8.05 8.81 -6.19
N ALA A 127 7.91 8.78 -7.50
CA ALA A 127 6.84 9.47 -8.18
C ALA A 127 5.56 8.66 -8.06
N VAL A 128 4.44 9.30 -7.75
CA VAL A 128 3.18 8.64 -7.40
C VAL A 128 2.01 9.32 -8.07
N ILE A 129 1.17 8.55 -8.76
CA ILE A 129 -0.17 8.97 -9.19
C ILE A 129 -1.22 8.17 -8.44
N ARG A 130 -2.18 8.88 -7.84
CA ARG A 130 -3.32 8.28 -7.12
C ARG A 130 -4.53 8.18 -8.06
N TYR A 131 -5.24 7.05 -8.00
CA TYR A 131 -6.44 6.82 -8.80
C TYR A 131 -7.45 5.93 -8.07
N SER A 132 -8.72 5.98 -8.52
CA SER A 132 -9.80 5.12 -8.01
C SER A 132 -10.15 4.02 -9.01
N GLY A 133 -11.15 3.22 -8.68
CA GLY A 133 -11.63 2.14 -9.52
C GLY A 133 -11.10 0.77 -9.12
N ASN A 134 -11.36 -0.23 -9.96
CA ASN A 134 -10.92 -1.60 -9.72
C ASN A 134 -9.38 -1.70 -9.73
N ALA A 135 -8.83 -2.49 -8.80
CA ALA A 135 -7.39 -2.77 -8.72
C ALA A 135 -6.93 -3.80 -9.78
N ARG A 136 -7.54 -3.81 -10.97
CA ARG A 136 -7.17 -4.69 -12.10
C ARG A 136 -5.97 -4.11 -12.85
N ASP A 137 -5.22 -4.98 -13.51
CA ASP A 137 -3.99 -4.61 -14.22
C ASP A 137 -4.26 -3.53 -15.29
N LYS A 138 -5.33 -3.67 -16.09
CA LYS A 138 -5.70 -2.65 -17.09
C LYS A 138 -5.85 -1.24 -16.51
N ASN A 139 -6.39 -1.09 -15.29
CA ASN A 139 -6.51 0.22 -14.66
C ASN A 139 -5.17 0.73 -14.13
N PHE A 140 -4.36 -0.18 -13.59
CA PHE A 140 -3.00 0.12 -13.18
C PHE A 140 -2.13 0.54 -14.38
N ASP A 141 -2.12 -0.24 -15.45
CA ASP A 141 -1.30 0.01 -16.65
C ASP A 141 -1.61 1.39 -17.24
N LYS A 142 -2.90 1.74 -17.34
CA LYS A 142 -3.33 3.07 -17.78
C LYS A 142 -2.66 4.18 -16.96
N HIS A 143 -2.73 4.11 -15.62
CA HIS A 143 -2.22 5.17 -14.76
C HIS A 143 -0.69 5.13 -14.65
N SER A 144 -0.10 3.95 -14.70
CA SER A 144 1.35 3.78 -14.79
C SER A 144 1.90 4.43 -16.07
N GLN A 145 1.21 4.26 -17.20
CA GLN A 145 1.62 4.89 -18.46
C GLN A 145 1.46 6.41 -18.42
N ILE A 146 0.37 6.95 -17.84
CA ILE A 146 0.20 8.39 -17.64
C ILE A 146 1.34 8.95 -16.81
N LEU A 147 1.67 8.30 -15.68
CA LEU A 147 2.76 8.72 -14.82
C LEU A 147 4.11 8.68 -15.56
N ARG A 148 4.40 7.59 -16.26
CA ARG A 148 5.64 7.44 -17.05
C ARG A 148 5.79 8.56 -18.08
N THR A 149 4.74 8.87 -18.83
CA THR A 149 4.75 9.94 -19.83
C THR A 149 5.02 11.30 -19.17
N SER A 150 4.33 11.62 -18.06
CA SER A 150 4.57 12.87 -17.34
C SER A 150 6.00 12.99 -16.82
N LEU A 151 6.57 11.89 -16.27
CA LEU A 151 7.97 11.89 -15.80
C LEU A 151 8.99 12.11 -16.94
N ILE A 152 8.72 11.56 -18.12
CA ILE A 152 9.57 11.78 -19.30
C ILE A 152 9.48 13.26 -19.75
N GLU A 153 8.27 13.82 -19.81
CA GLU A 153 8.04 15.23 -20.16
C GLU A 153 8.78 16.16 -19.19
N ASP A 154 8.72 15.86 -17.90
CA ASP A 154 9.35 16.63 -16.83
C ASP A 154 10.85 16.29 -16.63
N LYS A 155 11.42 15.39 -17.46
CA LYS A 155 12.82 14.94 -17.42
C LYS A 155 13.23 14.32 -16.07
N VAL A 156 12.29 13.68 -15.40
CA VAL A 156 12.54 12.93 -14.17
C VAL A 156 12.99 11.51 -14.52
N GLN A 157 14.17 11.14 -14.05
CA GLN A 157 14.75 9.82 -14.36
C GLN A 157 14.10 8.71 -13.53
N ILE A 158 13.49 7.73 -14.20
CA ILE A 158 12.95 6.52 -13.60
C ILE A 158 14.10 5.50 -13.41
N ILE A 159 14.23 4.94 -12.20
CA ILE A 159 15.30 4.00 -11.83
C ILE A 159 14.78 2.64 -11.35
N GLY A 160 13.50 2.35 -11.53
CA GLY A 160 12.89 1.08 -11.11
C GLY A 160 11.67 0.70 -11.92
N PRO A 161 11.12 -0.50 -11.71
CA PRO A 161 9.89 -0.94 -12.35
C PRO A 161 8.69 -0.11 -11.90
N SER A 162 7.56 -0.26 -12.60
CA SER A 162 6.28 0.27 -12.13
C SER A 162 5.78 -0.55 -10.93
N ILE A 163 5.37 0.15 -9.89
CA ILE A 163 4.88 -0.43 -8.63
C ILE A 163 3.39 -0.15 -8.52
N LYS A 164 2.60 -1.20 -8.38
CA LYS A 164 1.16 -1.15 -8.09
C LYS A 164 0.95 -1.17 -6.59
N ALA A 165 0.32 -0.14 -6.02
CA ALA A 165 0.05 -0.05 -4.60
C ALA A 165 -1.46 -0.06 -4.34
N ILE A 166 -1.94 -1.01 -3.53
CA ILE A 166 -3.34 -1.28 -3.24
C ILE A 166 -3.60 -1.03 -1.76
N TYR A 167 -4.48 -0.07 -1.46
CA TYR A 167 -4.76 0.37 -0.09
C TYR A 167 -6.01 -0.26 0.52
N ASN A 168 -6.93 -0.73 -0.32
CA ASN A 168 -8.24 -1.16 0.14
C ASN A 168 -8.50 -2.64 -0.14
N GLY A 169 -9.25 -3.25 0.77
CA GLY A 169 -9.69 -4.64 0.62
C GLY A 169 -10.68 -4.86 -0.52
N PRO A 170 -10.94 -6.12 -0.88
CA PRO A 170 -11.74 -6.48 -2.06
C PRO A 170 -13.21 -6.02 -1.99
N PHE A 171 -13.75 -5.83 -0.79
CA PHE A 171 -15.15 -5.41 -0.57
C PHE A 171 -15.38 -3.90 -0.66
N THR A 172 -14.32 -3.09 -0.77
CA THR A 172 -14.47 -1.63 -0.95
C THR A 172 -15.03 -1.34 -2.33
N LEU A 173 -16.04 -0.47 -2.41
CA LEU A 173 -16.62 -0.05 -3.68
C LEU A 173 -15.55 0.58 -4.59
N PRO A 174 -15.53 0.28 -5.88
CA PRO A 174 -14.47 0.75 -6.79
C PRO A 174 -14.22 2.25 -6.74
N ILE A 175 -15.27 3.05 -6.69
CA ILE A 175 -15.18 4.52 -6.65
C ILE A 175 -14.51 5.04 -5.36
N MET A 176 -14.57 4.27 -4.27
CA MET A 176 -14.01 4.62 -2.97
C MET A 176 -12.58 4.08 -2.78
N ARG A 177 -12.09 3.27 -3.72
CA ARG A 177 -10.75 2.69 -3.61
C ARG A 177 -9.68 3.72 -3.85
N ARG A 178 -8.64 3.65 -3.03
CA ARG A 178 -7.35 4.28 -3.27
C ARG A 178 -6.40 3.26 -3.85
N ASN A 179 -5.98 3.49 -5.07
CA ASN A 179 -4.89 2.77 -5.72
C ASN A 179 -3.82 3.79 -6.10
N GLU A 180 -2.57 3.36 -6.18
CA GLU A 180 -1.49 4.22 -6.67
C GLU A 180 -0.61 3.44 -7.64
N ALA A 181 -0.14 4.13 -8.69
CA ALA A 181 0.97 3.68 -9.51
C ALA A 181 2.19 4.52 -9.14
N MET A 182 3.34 3.85 -8.98
CA MET A 182 4.55 4.47 -8.47
C MET A 182 5.76 4.05 -9.30
N PHE A 183 6.76 4.94 -9.39
CA PHE A 183 8.10 4.63 -9.88
C PHE A 183 9.14 5.13 -8.90
N LYS A 184 10.16 4.33 -8.61
CA LYS A 184 11.38 4.85 -7.96
C LYS A 184 12.10 5.76 -8.95
N VAL A 185 12.48 6.96 -8.51
CA VAL A 185 13.07 8.00 -9.37
C VAL A 185 14.35 8.56 -8.74
N GLU A 186 15.24 9.06 -9.60
CA GLU A 186 16.28 9.97 -9.14
C GLU A 186 15.67 11.36 -8.94
N TRP A 187 15.84 11.91 -7.74
CA TRP A 187 15.37 13.24 -7.43
C TRP A 187 16.48 14.04 -6.77
N LYS A 188 16.98 15.04 -7.46
CA LYS A 188 17.91 16.03 -6.90
C LYS A 188 17.10 17.29 -6.59
N LYS A 189 17.11 17.72 -5.35
CA LYS A 189 16.56 19.02 -4.99
C LYS A 189 17.36 20.07 -5.76
N LEU A 190 16.70 20.78 -6.71
CA LEU A 190 17.23 21.97 -7.34
C LEU A 190 17.37 23.08 -6.30
#